data_217cbd3dc833aff542e3ad1dce9f12ca
#
_entry.id   217cbd3dc833aff542e3ad1dce9f12ca
#
_cell.length_a   1.000
_cell.length_b   1.000
_cell.length_c   1.000
_cell.angle_alpha   90.00
_cell.angle_beta   90.00
_cell.angle_gamma   90.00
#
_symmetry.space_group_name_H-M   'P 1'
#
loop_
_entity.id
_entity.type
_entity.pdbx_description
1 polymer ?
#
loop_
_entity_poly.entity_id
_entity_poly.type
_entity_poly.pdbx_seq_one_letter_code
_entity_poly.pdbx_strand_id
1 'polypeptide(L)'
;FPAISKPEPLSRPEAVPEPYAPPPAEPAAAPEPAPVPTAPVISAPPPAPEPPPPVPQPAPAPQPVKAAVRDTVDQAAQVGEEIQQAMGQETAPYQYPPLSLLSESSGEIGGEALGELNANRQRLTDTIHSFGIDADIINVVRGPSVTRYELSLDQGVRLNKLTNLADDIALALGATGVRIAPIPDKISVVGIEVPNKVVSPVSIHAVIGSNAFTGSKSKVSFAVGKDISGQAIVGDINKLPHLLIAGTTGSGKSVCT
;
A
#
# COMPACT_ATOMS: atom_id res chain seq x y z
N PHE A 1 -77.61 13.77 18.79
CA PHE A 1 -76.31 13.18 18.44
C PHE A 1 -76.40 12.68 16.97
N PRO A 2 -75.62 13.22 16.00
CA PRO A 2 -75.65 12.74 14.65
C PRO A 2 -74.80 11.43 14.53
N ALA A 3 -75.32 10.50 13.73
CA ALA A 3 -74.77 9.18 13.49
C ALA A 3 -73.39 9.27 12.80
N ILE A 4 -72.39 8.55 13.35
CA ILE A 4 -71.06 8.42 12.79
C ILE A 4 -71.10 7.49 11.55
N SER A 5 -70.88 8.04 10.39
CA SER A 5 -70.75 7.29 9.13
C SER A 5 -69.50 6.37 9.19
N LYS A 6 -69.68 5.10 8.81
CA LYS A 6 -68.57 4.13 8.66
C LYS A 6 -67.61 4.61 7.58
N PRO A 7 -66.31 4.50 7.80
CA PRO A 7 -65.34 4.77 6.73
C PRO A 7 -65.40 3.70 5.66
N GLU A 8 -65.35 4.15 4.41
CA GLU A 8 -65.21 3.33 3.20
C GLU A 8 -63.88 2.58 3.20
N PRO A 9 -63.82 1.34 2.69
CA PRO A 9 -62.57 0.61 2.61
C PRO A 9 -61.66 1.24 1.56
N LEU A 10 -60.42 1.55 1.98
CA LEU A 10 -59.34 2.04 1.14
C LEU A 10 -59.09 1.09 -0.02
N SER A 11 -59.16 1.60 -1.23
CA SER A 11 -58.83 0.91 -2.47
C SER A 11 -57.38 0.38 -2.42
N ARG A 12 -57.25 -0.87 -2.81
CA ARG A 12 -55.99 -1.62 -2.93
C ARG A 12 -55.01 -0.83 -3.80
N PRO A 13 -53.77 -0.63 -3.39
CA PRO A 13 -52.77 0.04 -4.25
C PRO A 13 -52.52 -0.80 -5.51
N GLU A 14 -52.57 -0.12 -6.61
CA GLU A 14 -52.22 -0.63 -7.94
C GLU A 14 -50.84 -1.26 -7.92
N ALA A 15 -50.68 -2.45 -8.53
CA ALA A 15 -49.44 -3.18 -8.56
C ALA A 15 -48.36 -2.35 -9.25
N VAL A 16 -47.27 -2.07 -8.53
CA VAL A 16 -46.05 -1.47 -9.11
C VAL A 16 -45.51 -2.43 -10.16
N PRO A 17 -45.23 -2.00 -11.38
CA PRO A 17 -44.62 -2.86 -12.37
C PRO A 17 -43.24 -3.28 -11.91
N GLU A 18 -42.95 -4.58 -11.95
CA GLU A 18 -41.64 -5.13 -11.64
C GLU A 18 -40.55 -4.48 -12.52
N PRO A 19 -39.38 -4.16 -11.98
CA PRO A 19 -38.31 -3.64 -12.79
C PRO A 19 -37.89 -4.69 -13.85
N TYR A 20 -37.88 -4.25 -15.09
CA TYR A 20 -37.45 -5.01 -16.24
C TYR A 20 -36.06 -5.61 -16.02
N ALA A 21 -35.98 -6.92 -15.85
CA ALA A 21 -34.70 -7.63 -15.83
C ALA A 21 -34.15 -7.65 -17.26
N PRO A 22 -32.93 -7.19 -17.52
CA PRO A 22 -32.32 -7.32 -18.82
C PRO A 22 -32.16 -8.80 -19.17
N PRO A 23 -32.33 -9.19 -20.46
CA PRO A 23 -32.12 -10.57 -20.88
C PRO A 23 -30.68 -11.02 -20.53
N PRO A 24 -30.49 -12.31 -20.20
CA PRO A 24 -29.15 -12.83 -19.95
C PRO A 24 -28.26 -12.58 -21.16
N ALA A 25 -27.12 -11.95 -20.95
CA ALA A 25 -26.11 -11.72 -21.97
C ALA A 25 -25.70 -13.09 -22.56
N GLU A 26 -25.84 -13.26 -23.84
CA GLU A 26 -25.24 -14.36 -24.59
C GLU A 26 -23.74 -14.40 -24.27
N PRO A 27 -23.16 -15.58 -23.99
CA PRO A 27 -21.74 -15.67 -23.76
C PRO A 27 -21.00 -15.22 -25.01
N ALA A 28 -20.31 -14.09 -24.94
CA ALA A 28 -19.43 -13.61 -25.98
C ALA A 28 -18.45 -14.74 -26.31
N ALA A 29 -18.46 -15.17 -27.58
CA ALA A 29 -17.52 -16.13 -28.10
C ALA A 29 -16.09 -15.63 -27.78
N ALA A 30 -15.29 -16.48 -27.18
CA ALA A 30 -13.89 -16.20 -26.92
C ALA A 30 -13.20 -15.81 -28.25
N PRO A 31 -12.36 -14.77 -28.28
CA PRO A 31 -11.63 -14.43 -29.49
C PRO A 31 -10.71 -15.59 -29.84
N GLU A 32 -10.80 -16.07 -31.08
CA GLU A 32 -9.88 -17.04 -31.66
C GLU A 32 -8.43 -16.52 -31.44
N PRO A 33 -7.50 -17.37 -30.99
CA PRO A 33 -6.11 -16.97 -30.89
C PRO A 33 -5.57 -16.61 -32.27
N ALA A 34 -5.05 -15.40 -32.43
CA ALA A 34 -4.36 -14.94 -33.62
C ALA A 34 -3.28 -15.96 -34.03
N PRO A 35 -3.09 -16.23 -35.34
CA PRO A 35 -2.07 -17.16 -35.80
C PRO A 35 -0.68 -16.68 -35.37
N VAL A 36 -0.02 -17.49 -34.58
CA VAL A 36 1.38 -17.26 -34.19
C VAL A 36 2.22 -17.33 -35.47
N PRO A 37 3.07 -16.34 -35.77
CA PRO A 37 3.96 -16.45 -36.93
C PRO A 37 4.92 -17.63 -36.68
N THR A 38 4.81 -18.63 -37.50
CA THR A 38 5.73 -19.77 -37.60
C THR A 38 7.10 -19.24 -37.97
N ALA A 39 8.04 -19.27 -37.02
CA ALA A 39 9.43 -19.06 -37.29
C ALA A 39 9.92 -20.14 -38.31
N PRO A 40 10.84 -19.81 -39.24
CA PRO A 40 11.36 -20.78 -40.18
C PRO A 40 12.07 -21.89 -39.43
N VAL A 41 11.64 -23.12 -39.68
CA VAL A 41 12.28 -24.32 -39.18
C VAL A 41 13.64 -24.41 -39.91
N ILE A 42 14.72 -24.04 -39.23
CA ILE A 42 16.06 -24.35 -39.67
C ILE A 42 16.24 -25.84 -39.42
N SER A 43 16.22 -26.63 -40.48
CA SER A 43 16.55 -28.04 -40.45
C SER A 43 17.96 -28.21 -39.88
N ALA A 44 18.05 -28.79 -38.68
CA ALA A 44 19.33 -29.20 -38.13
C ALA A 44 19.95 -30.29 -39.01
N PRO A 45 21.25 -30.24 -39.25
CA PRO A 45 21.94 -31.32 -39.97
C PRO A 45 21.81 -32.65 -39.19
N PRO A 46 21.81 -33.80 -39.89
CA PRO A 46 21.70 -35.08 -39.22
C PRO A 46 22.85 -35.28 -38.22
N PRO A 47 22.56 -35.92 -37.07
CA PRO A 47 23.60 -36.16 -36.08
C PRO A 47 24.70 -37.05 -36.67
N ALA A 48 25.95 -36.68 -36.43
CA ALA A 48 27.10 -37.51 -36.76
C ALA A 48 27.00 -38.85 -36.03
N PRO A 49 27.47 -39.97 -36.61
CA PRO A 49 27.41 -41.25 -35.95
C PRO A 49 28.21 -41.23 -34.64
N GLU A 50 27.58 -41.69 -33.56
CA GLU A 50 28.22 -41.83 -32.27
C GLU A 50 29.43 -42.76 -32.36
N PRO A 51 30.55 -42.39 -31.71
CA PRO A 51 31.71 -43.31 -31.64
C PRO A 51 31.31 -44.55 -30.83
N PRO A 52 31.86 -45.69 -31.19
CA PRO A 52 31.55 -46.96 -30.48
C PRO A 52 31.95 -46.83 -29.00
N PRO A 53 31.18 -47.50 -28.09
CA PRO A 53 31.46 -47.44 -26.67
C PRO A 53 32.88 -47.96 -26.36
N PRO A 54 33.60 -47.30 -25.44
CA PRO A 54 34.93 -47.74 -25.06
C PRO A 54 34.89 -49.14 -24.45
N VAL A 55 35.76 -49.98 -24.95
CA VAL A 55 35.98 -51.33 -24.42
C VAL A 55 36.35 -51.23 -22.94
N PRO A 56 35.74 -52.04 -22.01
CA PRO A 56 36.11 -52.00 -20.61
C PRO A 56 37.59 -52.35 -20.43
N GLN A 57 38.37 -51.38 -19.97
CA GLN A 57 39.73 -51.66 -19.50
C GLN A 57 39.63 -52.47 -18.18
N PRO A 58 40.49 -53.48 -17.95
CA PRO A 58 40.49 -54.16 -16.69
C PRO A 58 40.81 -53.20 -15.55
N ALA A 59 39.99 -53.24 -14.50
CA ALA A 59 40.17 -52.41 -13.33
C ALA A 59 41.57 -52.58 -12.72
N PRO A 60 42.26 -51.52 -12.36
CA PRO A 60 43.49 -51.61 -11.59
C PRO A 60 43.22 -52.22 -10.24
N ALA A 61 44.08 -53.09 -9.79
CA ALA A 61 44.01 -53.81 -8.51
C ALA A 61 43.87 -52.81 -7.35
N PRO A 62 43.11 -53.13 -6.30
CA PRO A 62 42.90 -52.23 -5.17
C PRO A 62 44.21 -51.95 -4.45
N GLN A 63 44.65 -50.71 -4.51
CA GLN A 63 45.76 -50.22 -3.68
C GLN A 63 45.28 -50.07 -2.22
N PRO A 64 46.13 -50.27 -1.22
CA PRO A 64 45.71 -50.26 0.18
C PRO A 64 45.31 -48.82 0.62
N VAL A 65 44.04 -48.65 0.97
CA VAL A 65 43.34 -47.40 1.30
C VAL A 65 43.77 -46.79 2.67
N LYS A 66 44.93 -47.17 3.22
CA LYS A 66 45.35 -46.75 4.58
C LYS A 66 45.99 -45.36 4.68
N ALA A 67 46.40 -44.77 3.57
CA ALA A 67 47.02 -43.43 3.59
C ALA A 67 46.00 -42.30 3.42
N ALA A 68 44.96 -42.51 2.56
CA ALA A 68 43.99 -41.45 2.26
C ALA A 68 43.02 -41.08 3.42
N VAL A 69 42.87 -42.02 4.40
CA VAL A 69 41.96 -41.76 5.57
C VAL A 69 42.63 -40.87 6.63
N ARG A 70 43.98 -40.86 6.70
CA ARG A 70 44.67 -40.00 7.68
C ARG A 70 44.66 -38.55 7.24
N ASP A 71 44.90 -38.27 5.94
CA ASP A 71 44.90 -36.91 5.42
C ASP A 71 43.55 -36.25 5.52
N THR A 72 42.46 -36.99 5.38
CA THR A 72 41.07 -36.44 5.56
C THR A 72 40.71 -36.14 6.99
N VAL A 73 41.23 -36.93 7.95
CA VAL A 73 40.96 -36.70 9.39
C VAL A 73 41.76 -35.46 9.87
N ASP A 74 43.03 -35.34 9.40
CA ASP A 74 43.85 -34.18 9.75
C ASP A 74 43.32 -32.88 9.12
N GLN A 75 42.83 -32.94 7.89
CA GLN A 75 42.12 -31.81 7.25
C GLN A 75 40.82 -31.43 7.98
N ALA A 76 40.06 -32.42 8.41
CA ALA A 76 38.83 -32.15 9.17
C ALA A 76 39.10 -31.51 10.56
N ALA A 77 40.22 -31.91 11.20
CA ALA A 77 40.65 -31.31 12.45
C ALA A 77 41.12 -29.85 12.25
N GLN A 78 41.91 -29.58 11.18
CA GLN A 78 42.35 -28.23 10.85
C GLN A 78 41.16 -27.29 10.53
N VAL A 79 40.22 -27.76 9.73
CA VAL A 79 38.96 -26.99 9.46
C VAL A 79 38.17 -26.77 10.74
N GLY A 80 38.13 -27.74 11.66
CA GLY A 80 37.48 -27.60 12.95
C GLY A 80 38.14 -26.52 13.84
N GLU A 81 39.48 -26.47 13.86
CA GLU A 81 40.25 -25.46 14.58
C GLU A 81 40.07 -24.05 13.95
N GLU A 82 40.11 -23.96 12.62
CA GLU A 82 39.85 -22.69 11.89
C GLU A 82 38.43 -22.15 12.19
N ILE A 83 37.41 -23.04 12.20
CA ILE A 83 36.04 -22.66 12.56
C ILE A 83 35.96 -22.20 14.01
N GLN A 84 36.62 -22.89 14.94
CA GLN A 84 36.64 -22.47 16.36
C GLN A 84 37.39 -21.13 16.55
N GLN A 85 38.48 -20.92 15.84
CA GLN A 85 39.21 -19.64 15.87
C GLN A 85 38.36 -18.51 15.25
N ALA A 86 37.66 -18.78 14.15
CA ALA A 86 36.74 -17.81 13.54
C ALA A 86 35.52 -17.50 14.41
N MET A 87 35.00 -18.51 15.14
CA MET A 87 33.90 -18.29 16.10
C MET A 87 34.34 -17.63 17.41
N GLY A 88 35.63 -17.73 17.79
CA GLY A 88 36.21 -17.07 18.95
C GLY A 88 36.66 -15.62 18.71
N GLN A 89 36.75 -15.17 17.47
CA GLN A 89 36.96 -13.76 17.17
C GLN A 89 35.66 -13.01 17.50
N GLU A 90 35.70 -12.19 18.53
CA GLU A 90 34.65 -11.20 18.81
C GLU A 90 34.47 -10.37 17.52
N THR A 91 33.39 -10.67 16.80
CA THR A 91 33.01 -9.84 15.64
C THR A 91 32.75 -8.44 16.19
N ALA A 92 33.54 -7.49 15.69
CA ALA A 92 33.31 -6.09 16.04
C ALA A 92 31.83 -5.75 15.94
N PRO A 93 31.26 -5.03 16.91
CA PRO A 93 29.84 -4.72 16.89
C PRO A 93 29.48 -4.06 15.57
N TYR A 94 28.44 -4.59 14.91
CA TYR A 94 27.98 -4.05 13.64
C TYR A 94 27.63 -2.57 13.78
N GLN A 95 28.26 -1.72 12.97
CA GLN A 95 27.96 -0.29 12.92
C GLN A 95 26.92 -0.02 11.83
N TYR A 96 25.77 0.49 12.25
CA TYR A 96 24.75 0.92 11.30
C TYR A 96 25.23 2.12 10.49
N PRO A 97 24.86 2.21 9.20
CA PRO A 97 25.11 3.40 8.41
C PRO A 97 24.54 4.64 9.10
N PRO A 98 25.28 5.77 9.15
CA PRO A 98 24.77 6.97 9.82
C PRO A 98 23.64 7.60 8.99
N LEU A 99 22.67 8.20 9.66
CA LEU A 99 21.52 8.87 9.02
C LEU A 99 21.94 10.02 8.09
N SER A 100 23.15 10.59 8.29
CA SER A 100 23.71 11.64 7.43
C SER A 100 23.95 11.22 5.98
N LEU A 101 23.92 9.92 5.67
CA LEU A 101 23.94 9.42 4.29
C LEU A 101 22.61 9.60 3.55
N LEU A 102 21.54 9.89 4.27
CA LEU A 102 20.20 10.13 3.72
C LEU A 102 19.97 11.63 3.58
N SER A 103 19.33 12.02 2.48
CA SER A 103 18.97 13.42 2.25
C SER A 103 17.93 13.89 3.27
N GLU A 104 18.18 15.02 3.89
CA GLU A 104 17.20 15.71 4.70
C GLU A 104 16.18 16.39 3.77
N SER A 105 14.88 16.26 4.08
CA SER A 105 13.88 17.06 3.38
C SER A 105 13.70 18.36 4.18
N SER A 106 13.78 19.49 3.50
CA SER A 106 13.30 20.75 4.04
C SER A 106 11.78 20.63 4.19
N GLY A 107 11.31 20.36 5.40
CA GLY A 107 9.88 20.22 5.73
C GLY A 107 9.13 21.57 5.77
N GLU A 108 9.66 22.59 5.13
CA GLU A 108 9.03 23.92 5.10
C GLU A 108 7.75 23.90 4.26
N ILE A 109 6.66 24.22 4.91
CA ILE A 109 5.39 24.51 4.24
C ILE A 109 5.58 25.86 3.55
N GLY A 110 5.81 25.86 2.24
CA GLY A 110 5.96 27.09 1.45
C GLY A 110 4.74 28.02 1.60
N GLY A 111 4.95 29.31 1.42
CA GLY A 111 3.86 30.30 1.50
C GLY A 111 2.66 29.98 0.59
N GLU A 112 2.91 29.37 -0.57
CA GLU A 112 1.86 28.89 -1.48
C GLU A 112 0.93 27.85 -0.83
N ALA A 113 1.47 26.96 -0.02
CA ALA A 113 0.70 25.95 0.67
C ALA A 113 -0.21 26.52 1.76
N LEU A 114 0.21 27.60 2.42
CA LEU A 114 -0.64 28.33 3.37
C LEU A 114 -1.75 29.10 2.65
N GLY A 115 -1.44 29.72 1.50
CA GLY A 115 -2.44 30.35 0.65
C GLY A 115 -3.51 29.38 0.17
N GLU A 116 -3.10 28.22 -0.31
CA GLU A 116 -4.00 27.14 -0.72
C GLU A 116 -4.92 26.71 0.42
N LEU A 117 -4.37 26.49 1.62
CA LEU A 117 -5.10 26.07 2.78
C LEU A 117 -6.22 27.04 3.17
N ASN A 118 -5.90 28.33 3.21
CA ASN A 118 -6.88 29.39 3.54
C ASN A 118 -7.95 29.54 2.45
N ALA A 119 -7.56 29.50 1.18
CA ALA A 119 -8.49 29.57 0.06
C ALA A 119 -9.46 28.39 0.04
N ASN A 120 -8.94 27.18 0.25
CA ASN A 120 -9.76 25.96 0.30
C ASN A 120 -10.69 25.96 1.52
N ARG A 121 -10.21 26.45 2.68
CA ARG A 121 -11.06 26.60 3.88
C ARG A 121 -12.26 27.49 3.59
N GLN A 122 -12.04 28.66 3.01
CA GLN A 122 -13.13 29.60 2.69
C GLN A 122 -14.10 28.98 1.68
N ARG A 123 -13.59 28.45 0.56
CA ARG A 123 -14.44 27.81 -0.46
C ARG A 123 -15.26 26.65 0.10
N LEU A 124 -14.65 25.82 0.96
CA LEU A 124 -15.33 24.71 1.58
C LEU A 124 -16.48 25.19 2.46
N THR A 125 -16.25 26.21 3.29
CA THR A 125 -17.30 26.81 4.13
C THR A 125 -18.43 27.36 3.28
N ASP A 126 -18.11 28.18 2.28
CA ASP A 126 -19.10 28.80 1.39
C ASP A 126 -19.92 27.73 0.63
N THR A 127 -19.27 26.67 0.17
CA THR A 127 -19.92 25.57 -0.55
C THR A 127 -20.90 24.83 0.36
N ILE A 128 -20.47 24.43 1.55
CA ILE A 128 -21.30 23.68 2.51
C ILE A 128 -22.54 24.51 2.90
N HIS A 129 -22.36 25.80 3.17
CA HIS A 129 -23.48 26.70 3.50
C HIS A 129 -24.44 26.89 2.32
N SER A 130 -23.94 26.95 1.06
CA SER A 130 -24.79 27.07 -0.13
C SER A 130 -25.72 25.89 -0.32
N PHE A 131 -25.33 24.69 0.16
CA PHE A 131 -26.16 23.49 0.17
C PHE A 131 -27.06 23.38 1.42
N GLY A 132 -27.13 24.42 2.24
CA GLY A 132 -27.97 24.48 3.44
C GLY A 132 -27.53 23.43 4.49
N ILE A 133 -26.24 23.31 4.70
CA ILE A 133 -25.63 22.53 5.77
C ILE A 133 -24.93 23.51 6.70
N ASP A 134 -25.40 23.55 7.96
CA ASP A 134 -24.75 24.33 9.00
C ASP A 134 -23.65 23.48 9.64
N ALA A 135 -22.40 23.85 9.38
CA ALA A 135 -21.22 23.18 9.88
C ALA A 135 -20.05 24.14 9.98
N ASP A 136 -19.32 24.07 11.09
CA ASP A 136 -18.15 24.88 11.35
C ASP A 136 -16.85 24.09 11.22
N ILE A 137 -15.85 24.67 10.55
CA ILE A 137 -14.50 24.10 10.50
C ILE A 137 -13.79 24.41 11.82
N ILE A 138 -13.67 23.40 12.68
CA ILE A 138 -13.06 23.51 14.01
C ILE A 138 -11.56 23.28 14.00
N ASN A 139 -11.04 22.51 13.02
CA ASN A 139 -9.61 22.22 12.91
C ASN A 139 -9.22 21.93 11.46
N VAL A 140 -7.95 22.14 11.14
CA VAL A 140 -7.38 21.82 9.83
C VAL A 140 -6.03 21.13 10.06
N VAL A 141 -5.90 19.93 9.53
CA VAL A 141 -4.68 19.11 9.63
C VAL A 141 -4.11 18.91 8.23
N ARG A 142 -2.97 19.54 7.95
CA ARG A 142 -2.28 19.37 6.66
C ARG A 142 -1.28 18.22 6.76
N GLY A 143 -1.53 17.18 5.99
CA GLY A 143 -0.59 16.08 5.77
C GLY A 143 0.28 16.30 4.52
N PRO A 144 1.15 15.33 4.22
CA PRO A 144 2.05 15.41 3.06
C PRO A 144 1.33 15.49 1.71
N SER A 145 0.27 14.71 1.54
CA SER A 145 -0.46 14.59 0.26
C SER A 145 -1.91 15.06 0.35
N VAL A 146 -2.47 15.14 1.56
CA VAL A 146 -3.89 15.41 1.81
C VAL A 146 -4.02 16.39 2.97
N THR A 147 -4.95 17.33 2.87
CA THR A 147 -5.37 18.18 3.98
C THR A 147 -6.73 17.72 4.48
N ARG A 148 -6.86 17.50 5.77
CA ARG A 148 -8.13 17.15 6.42
C ARG A 148 -8.70 18.37 7.14
N TYR A 149 -9.92 18.74 6.73
CA TYR A 149 -10.72 19.76 7.39
C TYR A 149 -11.69 19.05 8.34
N GLU A 150 -11.62 19.37 9.62
CA GLU A 150 -12.47 18.78 10.63
C GLU A 150 -13.65 19.71 10.88
N LEU A 151 -14.85 19.22 10.59
CA LEU A 151 -16.08 19.97 10.71
C LEU A 151 -16.93 19.46 11.89
N SER A 152 -17.42 20.38 12.70
CA SER A 152 -18.50 20.10 13.64
C SER A 152 -19.83 20.25 12.91
N LEU A 153 -20.64 19.20 12.91
CA LEU A 153 -21.98 19.26 12.33
C LEU A 153 -22.97 19.71 13.42
N ASP A 154 -23.88 20.61 13.06
CA ASP A 154 -24.95 21.04 13.93
C ASP A 154 -25.97 19.92 14.20
N GLN A 155 -26.74 20.06 15.28
CA GLN A 155 -27.74 19.10 15.68
C GLN A 155 -28.79 18.89 14.57
N GLY A 156 -28.99 17.64 14.17
CA GLY A 156 -29.96 17.28 13.12
C GLY A 156 -29.38 17.15 11.72
N VAL A 157 -28.14 17.58 11.48
CA VAL A 157 -27.45 17.35 10.21
C VAL A 157 -27.02 15.89 10.10
N ARG A 158 -27.53 15.20 9.07
CA ARG A 158 -27.17 13.79 8.82
C ARG A 158 -25.88 13.73 7.99
N LEU A 159 -24.96 12.84 8.38
CA LEU A 159 -23.71 12.59 7.65
C LEU A 159 -23.95 12.30 6.16
N ASN A 160 -24.98 11.52 5.84
CA ASN A 160 -25.32 11.19 4.44
C ASN A 160 -25.64 12.44 3.58
N LYS A 161 -26.17 13.52 4.18
CA LYS A 161 -26.38 14.77 3.43
C LYS A 161 -25.05 15.35 2.97
N LEU A 162 -24.02 15.28 3.82
CA LEU A 162 -22.68 15.77 3.48
C LEU A 162 -21.94 14.82 2.54
N THR A 163 -22.03 13.50 2.76
CA THR A 163 -21.32 12.52 1.88
C THR A 163 -21.85 12.52 0.46
N ASN A 164 -23.16 12.81 0.26
CA ASN A 164 -23.73 12.91 -1.07
C ASN A 164 -23.26 14.16 -1.84
N LEU A 165 -22.67 15.14 -1.18
CA LEU A 165 -22.11 16.34 -1.77
C LEU A 165 -20.61 16.23 -2.06
N ALA A 166 -20.00 15.05 -1.91
CA ALA A 166 -18.57 14.87 -2.08
C ALA A 166 -18.08 15.33 -3.46
N ASP A 167 -18.81 15.01 -4.52
CA ASP A 167 -18.46 15.39 -5.89
C ASP A 167 -18.63 16.89 -6.13
N ASP A 168 -19.68 17.51 -5.58
CA ASP A 168 -19.91 18.95 -5.67
C ASP A 168 -18.84 19.73 -4.90
N ILE A 169 -18.45 19.24 -3.72
CA ILE A 169 -17.35 19.82 -2.93
C ILE A 169 -16.02 19.67 -3.67
N ALA A 170 -15.76 18.51 -4.28
CA ALA A 170 -14.55 18.30 -5.06
C ALA A 170 -14.47 19.27 -6.24
N LEU A 171 -15.58 19.46 -6.95
CA LEU A 171 -15.70 20.41 -8.05
C LEU A 171 -15.43 21.86 -7.59
N ALA A 172 -16.06 22.28 -6.48
CA ALA A 172 -15.91 23.62 -5.94
C ALA A 172 -14.46 23.94 -5.50
N LEU A 173 -13.74 22.92 -4.99
CA LEU A 173 -12.35 23.03 -4.57
C LEU A 173 -11.36 22.85 -5.73
N GLY A 174 -11.81 22.42 -6.90
CA GLY A 174 -10.97 22.06 -8.04
C GLY A 174 -10.07 20.86 -7.74
N ALA A 175 -10.58 19.90 -6.95
CA ALA A 175 -9.90 18.67 -6.60
C ALA A 175 -10.43 17.49 -7.46
N THR A 176 -9.62 16.45 -7.63
CA THR A 176 -10.00 15.23 -8.37
C THR A 176 -11.06 14.40 -7.63
N GLY A 177 -11.21 14.61 -6.34
CA GLY A 177 -12.18 13.97 -5.47
C GLY A 177 -11.90 14.36 -4.02
N VAL A 178 -12.89 14.22 -3.14
CA VAL A 178 -12.73 14.40 -1.70
C VAL A 178 -13.26 13.16 -0.98
N ARG A 179 -12.68 12.87 0.19
CA ARG A 179 -13.16 11.79 1.05
C ARG A 179 -13.80 12.38 2.29
N ILE A 180 -15.03 11.95 2.59
CA ILE A 180 -15.77 12.41 3.76
C ILE A 180 -15.96 11.20 4.69
N ALA A 181 -15.45 11.31 5.91
CA ALA A 181 -15.54 10.24 6.91
C ALA A 181 -15.67 10.81 8.33
N PRO A 182 -16.41 10.14 9.23
CA PRO A 182 -16.40 10.49 10.64
C PRO A 182 -15.01 10.33 11.22
N ILE A 183 -14.65 11.18 12.18
CA ILE A 183 -13.37 11.09 12.88
C ILE A 183 -13.54 10.19 14.09
N PRO A 184 -12.78 9.09 14.23
CA PRO A 184 -12.78 8.29 15.44
C PRO A 184 -12.51 9.17 16.67
N ASP A 185 -13.14 8.84 17.80
CA ASP A 185 -12.96 9.50 19.09
C ASP A 185 -13.51 10.94 19.21
N LYS A 186 -14.09 11.51 18.14
CA LYS A 186 -14.74 12.84 18.17
C LYS A 186 -16.22 12.74 17.83
N ILE A 187 -17.06 13.07 18.79
CA ILE A 187 -18.52 13.05 18.61
C ILE A 187 -18.95 14.22 17.71
N SER A 188 -19.81 13.94 16.74
CA SER A 188 -20.35 14.92 15.77
C SER A 188 -19.30 15.63 14.91
N VAL A 189 -18.06 15.11 14.83
CA VAL A 189 -17.01 15.66 14.00
C VAL A 189 -16.78 14.80 12.77
N VAL A 190 -16.76 15.44 11.61
CA VAL A 190 -16.53 14.81 10.30
C VAL A 190 -15.30 15.40 9.68
N GLY A 191 -14.45 14.55 9.13
CA GLY A 191 -13.28 14.95 8.35
C GLY A 191 -13.58 14.98 6.86
N ILE A 192 -13.27 16.08 6.20
CA ILE A 192 -13.22 16.19 4.74
C ILE A 192 -11.75 16.21 4.34
N GLU A 193 -11.32 15.18 3.64
CA GLU A 193 -9.95 15.02 3.16
C GLU A 193 -9.87 15.50 1.70
N VAL A 194 -9.06 16.52 1.48
CA VAL A 194 -8.87 17.17 0.18
C VAL A 194 -7.43 16.93 -0.28
N PRO A 195 -7.18 16.41 -1.49
CA PRO A 195 -5.83 16.28 -2.03
C PRO A 195 -5.13 17.63 -2.13
N ASN A 196 -3.87 17.69 -1.71
CA ASN A 196 -3.05 18.89 -1.83
C ASN A 196 -2.62 19.10 -3.29
N LYS A 197 -2.68 20.32 -3.78
CA LYS A 197 -2.08 20.68 -5.09
C LYS A 197 -0.57 20.63 -5.02
N VAL A 198 -0.02 21.12 -3.90
CA VAL A 198 1.41 21.05 -3.61
C VAL A 198 1.65 19.91 -2.62
N VAL A 199 2.16 18.79 -3.12
CA VAL A 199 2.49 17.60 -2.33
C VAL A 199 3.88 17.76 -1.73
N SER A 200 4.01 17.47 -0.43
CA SER A 200 5.29 17.46 0.26
C SER A 200 5.90 16.06 0.22
N PRO A 201 7.10 15.85 -0.33
CA PRO A 201 7.73 14.54 -0.32
C PRO A 201 8.08 14.12 1.11
N VAL A 202 7.83 12.84 1.43
CA VAL A 202 8.19 12.25 2.71
C VAL A 202 9.55 11.60 2.58
N SER A 203 10.58 12.15 3.22
CA SER A 203 11.91 11.56 3.21
C SER A 203 12.00 10.38 4.18
N ILE A 204 12.72 9.35 3.78
CA ILE A 204 13.03 8.20 4.64
C ILE A 204 13.81 8.62 5.87
N HIS A 205 14.71 9.60 5.74
CA HIS A 205 15.46 10.21 6.85
C HIS A 205 14.53 10.67 7.98
N ALA A 206 13.47 11.42 7.64
CA ALA A 206 12.53 11.96 8.63
C ALA A 206 11.72 10.86 9.35
N VAL A 207 11.49 9.71 8.70
CA VAL A 207 10.76 8.58 9.31
C VAL A 207 11.68 7.75 10.20
N ILE A 208 12.87 7.40 9.72
CA ILE A 208 13.86 6.62 10.48
C ILE A 208 14.38 7.42 11.69
N GLY A 209 14.59 8.74 11.54
CA GLY A 209 15.00 9.62 12.63
C GLY A 209 13.91 9.94 13.66
N SER A 210 12.66 9.52 13.43
CA SER A 210 11.55 9.80 14.33
C SER A 210 11.64 9.00 15.64
N ASN A 211 11.05 9.54 16.72
CA ASN A 211 10.93 8.83 17.98
C ASN A 211 10.14 7.51 17.87
N ALA A 212 9.21 7.43 16.92
CA ALA A 212 8.44 6.22 16.66
C ALA A 212 9.32 5.08 16.15
N PHE A 213 10.33 5.38 15.32
CA PHE A 213 11.24 4.39 14.78
C PHE A 213 12.37 4.07 15.78
N THR A 214 13.05 5.09 16.33
CA THR A 214 14.19 4.92 17.26
C THR A 214 13.78 4.32 18.59
N GLY A 215 12.53 4.54 19.02
CA GLY A 215 11.95 3.92 20.23
C GLY A 215 11.44 2.49 20.02
N SER A 216 11.46 1.97 18.80
CA SER A 216 11.01 0.59 18.53
C SER A 216 12.01 -0.42 19.13
N LYS A 217 11.48 -1.40 19.86
CA LYS A 217 12.28 -2.49 20.46
C LYS A 217 12.55 -3.64 19.46
N SER A 218 11.86 -3.67 18.31
CA SER A 218 12.02 -4.71 17.32
C SER A 218 13.25 -4.46 16.46
N LYS A 219 14.03 -5.52 16.22
CA LYS A 219 15.21 -5.49 15.34
C LYS A 219 14.84 -5.46 13.84
N VAL A 220 13.58 -5.72 13.50
CA VAL A 220 13.06 -5.81 12.14
C VAL A 220 11.91 -4.81 11.94
N SER A 221 12.03 -3.65 12.57
CA SER A 221 11.16 -2.51 12.30
C SER A 221 11.49 -1.90 10.94
N PHE A 222 10.46 -1.44 10.23
CA PHE A 222 10.63 -0.75 8.94
C PHE A 222 9.82 0.53 8.90
N ALA A 223 10.33 1.51 8.15
CA ALA A 223 9.68 2.80 7.95
C ALA A 223 8.61 2.65 6.87
N VAL A 224 7.33 2.89 7.21
CA VAL A 224 6.21 2.87 6.27
C VAL A 224 6.06 4.22 5.58
N GLY A 225 6.12 5.31 6.35
CA GLY A 225 5.91 6.68 5.85
C GLY A 225 5.34 7.59 6.92
N LYS A 226 4.52 8.54 6.51
CA LYS A 226 3.76 9.43 7.41
C LYS A 226 2.26 9.28 7.15
N ASP A 227 1.47 9.39 8.21
CA ASP A 227 0.01 9.45 8.12
C ASP A 227 -0.47 10.82 7.63
N ILE A 228 -1.80 10.98 7.52
CA ILE A 228 -2.44 12.24 7.12
C ILE A 228 -2.23 13.38 8.14
N SER A 229 -1.82 13.07 9.37
CA SER A 229 -1.46 14.06 10.38
C SER A 229 0.04 14.40 10.39
N GLY A 230 0.82 13.75 9.51
CA GLY A 230 2.26 13.94 9.40
C GLY A 230 3.08 13.14 10.41
N GLN A 231 2.45 12.25 11.19
CA GLN A 231 3.15 11.39 12.14
C GLN A 231 3.82 10.21 11.43
N ALA A 232 5.01 9.84 11.89
CA ALA A 232 5.75 8.72 11.35
C ALA A 232 5.05 7.38 11.68
N ILE A 233 4.80 6.58 10.66
CA ILE A 233 4.27 5.22 10.78
C ILE A 233 5.40 4.22 10.61
N VAL A 234 5.54 3.35 11.59
CA VAL A 234 6.56 2.31 11.66
C VAL A 234 5.89 0.95 11.75
N GLY A 235 6.29 0.05 10.87
CA GLY A 235 5.86 -1.34 10.88
C GLY A 235 6.86 -2.23 11.63
N ASP A 236 6.40 -3.41 12.04
CA ASP A 236 7.22 -4.45 12.65
C ASP A 236 6.90 -5.78 11.97
N ILE A 237 7.88 -6.32 11.23
CA ILE A 237 7.69 -7.56 10.45
C ILE A 237 7.32 -8.73 11.37
N ASN A 238 7.88 -8.79 12.58
CA ASN A 238 7.56 -9.86 13.52
C ASN A 238 6.09 -9.93 13.94
N LYS A 239 5.37 -8.81 13.84
CA LYS A 239 3.95 -8.73 14.21
C LYS A 239 3.01 -8.98 13.05
N LEU A 240 3.54 -9.06 11.82
CA LEU A 240 2.75 -9.24 10.62
C LEU A 240 2.79 -10.72 10.21
N PRO A 241 1.66 -11.47 10.26
CA PRO A 241 1.63 -12.84 9.80
C PRO A 241 1.87 -12.93 8.29
N HIS A 242 1.39 -11.94 7.53
CA HIS A 242 1.56 -11.82 6.09
C HIS A 242 1.66 -10.35 5.71
N LEU A 243 2.52 -10.02 4.74
CA LEU A 243 2.67 -8.68 4.18
C LEU A 243 2.55 -8.78 2.65
N LEU A 244 1.61 -8.05 2.08
CA LEU A 244 1.46 -7.90 0.64
C LEU A 244 1.80 -6.48 0.22
N ILE A 245 2.76 -6.33 -0.69
CA ILE A 245 3.12 -5.05 -1.30
C ILE A 245 2.70 -5.08 -2.77
N ALA A 246 1.74 -4.23 -3.14
CA ALA A 246 1.21 -4.14 -4.48
C ALA A 246 1.29 -2.70 -5.01
N GLY A 247 1.31 -2.55 -6.34
CA GLY A 247 1.35 -1.26 -7.01
C GLY A 247 1.60 -1.41 -8.50
N THR A 248 1.28 -0.40 -9.29
CA THR A 248 1.53 -0.34 -10.73
C THR A 248 3.03 -0.28 -11.04
N THR A 249 3.41 -0.49 -12.30
CA THR A 249 4.79 -0.30 -12.76
C THR A 249 5.23 1.14 -12.48
N GLY A 250 6.43 1.31 -11.90
CA GLY A 250 6.95 2.64 -11.53
C GLY A 250 6.46 3.18 -10.18
N SER A 251 5.57 2.50 -9.46
CA SER A 251 5.09 2.94 -8.14
C SER A 251 6.11 2.81 -7.00
N GLY A 252 7.31 2.28 -7.27
CA GLY A 252 8.36 2.13 -6.27
C GLY A 252 8.31 0.85 -5.44
N LYS A 253 7.52 -0.18 -5.83
CA LYS A 253 7.47 -1.47 -5.10
C LYS A 253 8.85 -2.05 -4.79
N SER A 254 9.69 -2.20 -5.82
CA SER A 254 11.03 -2.79 -5.69
C SER A 254 12.02 -1.92 -4.91
N VAL A 255 11.72 -0.63 -4.74
CA VAL A 255 12.50 0.29 -3.90
C VAL A 255 12.07 0.17 -2.44
N CYS A 256 10.76 -0.12 -2.21
CA CYS A 256 10.21 -0.32 -0.88
C CYS A 256 10.66 -1.65 -0.25
N THR A 257 10.82 -2.71 -1.06
CA THR A 257 11.26 -4.05 -0.63
C THR A 257 12.77 -4.17 -0.55
#